data_9374cd1f5dfa6e8f510781420b89100a
#
_entry.id   9374cd1f5dfa6e8f510781420b89100a
#
_cell.length_a   1.000
_cell.length_b   1.000
_cell.length_c   1.000
_cell.angle_alpha   90.00
_cell.angle_beta   90.00
_cell.angle_gamma   90.00
#
_symmetry.space_group_name_H-M   'P 1'
#
loop_
_entity.id
_entity.type
_entity.pdbx_description
1 polymer ?
#
loop_
_entity_poly.entity_id
_entity_poly.type
_entity_poly.pdbx_seq_one_letter_code
_entity_poly.pdbx_strand_id
1 'polypeptide(L)'
;MFARHSNANSAVINALQADSSHVVIDFSGSEASVFLSAILGHDLTKLTASGFGFKGTLDGDLNSDFSYAVYYFSETAFRFVLPVNASLQLQALINEQQLRYDIDFVVRTDLATFTLKGDNAFDTLVEAFKLTPGLRLADAQLCYGAQSGDVFVTAVDQNNEQQFIVIAKTSTLDKWQQYMQQQGFSVTNTQAA
;
A
#
# COMPACT_ATOMS: atom_id res chain seq x y z
N MET A 1 -11.83 49.99 6.91
CA MET A 1 -10.62 49.46 6.22
C MET A 1 -10.55 47.97 6.56
N PHE A 2 -11.14 47.13 5.73
CA PHE A 2 -11.23 45.67 5.99
C PHE A 2 -10.08 45.00 5.28
N ALA A 3 -9.17 44.41 6.05
CA ALA A 3 -8.10 43.59 5.51
C ALA A 3 -8.69 42.30 4.90
N ARG A 4 -8.56 42.14 3.61
CA ARG A 4 -8.85 40.87 2.92
C ARG A 4 -7.75 39.89 3.30
N HIS A 5 -8.10 38.85 4.06
CA HIS A 5 -7.26 37.69 4.21
C HIS A 5 -7.25 36.96 2.85
N SER A 6 -6.15 37.06 2.14
CA SER A 6 -5.88 36.22 1.00
C SER A 6 -5.57 34.80 1.54
N ASN A 7 -6.55 33.90 1.44
CA ASN A 7 -6.25 32.47 1.51
C ASN A 7 -5.30 32.17 0.33
N ALA A 8 -4.03 32.00 0.62
CA ALA A 8 -3.11 31.40 -0.30
C ALA A 8 -3.58 29.95 -0.49
N ASN A 9 -4.27 29.70 -1.60
CA ASN A 9 -4.50 28.35 -2.10
C ASN A 9 -3.12 27.76 -2.36
N SER A 10 -2.64 26.94 -1.43
CA SER A 10 -1.47 26.10 -1.67
C SER A 10 -1.86 25.14 -2.77
N ALA A 11 -1.41 25.39 -3.98
CA ALA A 11 -1.65 24.50 -5.11
C ALA A 11 -1.07 23.14 -4.75
N VAL A 12 -1.95 22.13 -4.66
CA VAL A 12 -1.51 20.75 -4.39
C VAL A 12 -0.69 20.30 -5.60
N ILE A 13 0.60 20.09 -5.38
CA ILE A 13 1.52 19.67 -6.43
C ILE A 13 1.33 18.17 -6.65
N ASN A 14 1.00 17.78 -7.88
CA ASN A 14 1.01 16.37 -8.27
C ASN A 14 2.45 15.84 -8.21
N ALA A 15 2.71 14.94 -7.28
CA ALA A 15 4.05 14.43 -7.03
C ALA A 15 4.12 12.92 -7.26
N LEU A 16 5.22 12.48 -7.87
CA LEU A 16 5.62 11.10 -8.03
C LEU A 16 6.93 10.87 -7.27
N GLN A 17 6.94 9.91 -6.39
CA GLN A 17 8.10 9.54 -5.60
C GLN A 17 8.47 8.09 -5.86
N ALA A 18 9.68 7.84 -6.36
CA ALA A 18 10.25 6.50 -6.37
C ALA A 18 10.41 6.03 -4.92
N ASP A 19 9.83 4.88 -4.59
CA ASP A 19 9.69 4.46 -3.21
C ASP A 19 10.40 3.12 -3.00
N SER A 20 11.58 3.18 -2.40
CA SER A 20 12.29 2.01 -1.87
C SER A 20 11.98 1.75 -0.40
N SER A 21 11.07 2.52 0.19
CA SER A 21 10.75 2.44 1.62
C SER A 21 9.75 1.34 1.96
N HIS A 22 9.10 0.73 0.97
CA HIS A 22 8.13 -0.34 1.17
C HIS A 22 8.59 -1.69 0.61
N VAL A 23 8.17 -2.73 1.30
CA VAL A 23 8.33 -4.13 0.92
C VAL A 23 6.96 -4.75 0.67
N VAL A 24 6.89 -5.61 -0.34
CA VAL A 24 5.71 -6.41 -0.66
C VAL A 24 5.98 -7.85 -0.27
N ILE A 25 5.07 -8.45 0.52
CA ILE A 25 5.12 -9.86 0.91
C ILE A 25 3.81 -10.50 0.48
N ASP A 26 3.90 -11.51 -0.37
CA ASP A 26 2.75 -12.35 -0.70
C ASP A 26 2.71 -13.52 0.28
N PHE A 27 1.53 -13.77 0.82
CA PHE A 27 1.27 -14.76 1.84
C PHE A 27 0.21 -15.73 1.34
N SER A 28 0.42 -17.03 1.53
CA SER A 28 -0.49 -18.08 1.05
C SER A 28 -0.54 -19.27 1.98
N GLY A 29 -1.57 -20.12 1.82
CA GLY A 29 -1.76 -21.36 2.57
C GLY A 29 -3.19 -21.58 3.00
N SER A 30 -3.57 -22.82 3.27
CA SER A 30 -4.93 -23.17 3.67
C SER A 30 -5.33 -22.57 5.03
N GLU A 31 -4.35 -22.26 5.88
CA GLU A 31 -4.56 -21.63 7.19
C GLU A 31 -4.10 -20.16 7.24
N ALA A 32 -3.82 -19.54 6.08
CA ALA A 32 -3.30 -18.17 5.99
C ALA A 32 -4.22 -17.15 6.68
N SER A 33 -5.51 -17.22 6.44
CA SER A 33 -6.49 -16.31 7.06
C SER A 33 -6.51 -16.43 8.59
N VAL A 34 -6.52 -17.64 9.11
CA VAL A 34 -6.55 -17.92 10.56
C VAL A 34 -5.25 -17.46 11.21
N PHE A 35 -4.11 -17.82 10.60
CA PHE A 35 -2.80 -17.42 11.09
C PHE A 35 -2.64 -15.90 11.13
N LEU A 36 -2.95 -15.22 10.02
CA LEU A 36 -2.83 -13.76 9.95
C LEU A 36 -3.77 -13.06 10.93
N SER A 37 -4.99 -13.58 11.11
CA SER A 37 -5.91 -13.05 12.12
C SER A 37 -5.32 -13.16 13.53
N ALA A 38 -4.65 -14.26 13.84
CA ALA A 38 -4.04 -14.45 15.14
C ALA A 38 -2.87 -13.49 15.40
N ILE A 39 -1.95 -13.34 14.43
CA ILE A 39 -0.77 -12.46 14.62
C ILE A 39 -1.11 -10.97 14.54
N LEU A 40 -2.13 -10.59 13.80
CA LEU A 40 -2.54 -9.19 13.63
C LEU A 40 -3.59 -8.75 14.66
N GLY A 41 -4.18 -9.68 15.40
CA GLY A 41 -5.25 -9.39 16.34
C GLY A 41 -6.56 -8.93 15.68
N HIS A 42 -6.74 -9.22 14.38
CA HIS A 42 -7.91 -8.81 13.60
C HIS A 42 -8.51 -9.98 12.84
N ASP A 43 -9.84 -10.01 12.75
CA ASP A 43 -10.56 -11.04 12.00
C ASP A 43 -10.49 -10.79 10.49
N LEU A 44 -9.48 -11.33 9.83
CA LEU A 44 -9.29 -11.22 8.39
C LEU A 44 -10.26 -12.10 7.58
N THR A 45 -11.00 -13.00 8.23
CA THR A 45 -12.00 -13.82 7.55
C THR A 45 -13.16 -12.98 7.01
N LYS A 46 -13.32 -11.76 7.51
CA LYS A 46 -14.33 -10.79 7.06
C LYS A 46 -13.89 -9.96 5.85
N LEU A 47 -12.61 -10.01 5.48
CA LEU A 47 -12.17 -9.38 4.24
C LEU A 47 -12.82 -10.08 3.05
N THR A 48 -13.36 -9.30 2.14
CA THR A 48 -14.03 -9.81 0.96
C THR A 48 -13.18 -9.56 -0.29
N ALA A 49 -13.44 -10.31 -1.36
CA ALA A 49 -12.79 -10.14 -2.67
C ALA A 49 -13.18 -8.81 -3.37
N SER A 50 -13.71 -7.83 -2.66
CA SER A 50 -14.12 -6.53 -3.19
C SER A 50 -12.99 -5.52 -3.35
N GLY A 51 -11.72 -5.93 -3.20
CA GLY A 51 -10.56 -5.05 -3.32
C GLY A 51 -10.22 -4.30 -2.03
N PHE A 52 -10.92 -4.56 -0.94
CA PHE A 52 -10.57 -3.98 0.36
C PHE A 52 -9.41 -4.72 1.01
N GLY A 53 -8.65 -3.96 1.75
CA GLY A 53 -7.63 -4.42 2.65
C GLY A 53 -7.84 -3.83 4.03
N PHE A 54 -6.99 -4.19 4.95
CA PHE A 54 -6.96 -3.72 6.31
C PHE A 54 -5.64 -3.02 6.60
N LYS A 55 -5.71 -1.88 7.28
CA LYS A 55 -4.52 -1.16 7.80
C LYS A 55 -4.45 -1.35 9.31
N GLY A 56 -3.27 -1.55 9.81
CA GLY A 56 -3.04 -1.66 11.24
C GLY A 56 -1.64 -1.28 11.63
N THR A 57 -1.40 -1.34 12.92
CA THR A 57 -0.08 -1.22 13.55
C THR A 57 0.19 -2.49 14.33
N LEU A 58 1.40 -2.99 14.26
CA LEU A 58 1.89 -4.06 15.13
C LEU A 58 2.87 -3.48 16.13
N ASP A 59 2.73 -3.89 17.38
CA ASP A 59 3.67 -3.54 18.44
C ASP A 59 4.98 -4.27 18.19
N GLY A 60 6.07 -3.52 18.05
CA GLY A 60 7.41 -4.10 17.90
C GLY A 60 8.06 -4.31 19.27
N ASP A 61 8.82 -5.39 19.44
CA ASP A 61 9.58 -5.70 20.67
C ASP A 61 10.62 -4.63 21.06
N LEU A 62 10.89 -3.66 20.17
CA LEU A 62 11.91 -2.62 20.33
C LEU A 62 11.37 -1.19 20.37
N ASN A 63 10.20 -0.97 20.95
CA ASN A 63 9.55 0.35 21.07
C ASN A 63 9.25 1.06 19.76
N SER A 64 9.08 0.36 18.66
CA SER A 64 8.66 0.94 17.39
C SER A 64 7.49 0.18 16.80
N ASP A 65 6.29 0.74 16.94
CA ASP A 65 5.12 0.29 16.22
C ASP A 65 5.38 0.43 14.72
N PHE A 66 4.98 -0.55 13.94
CA PHE A 66 5.05 -0.42 12.49
C PHE A 66 3.66 -0.54 11.84
N SER A 67 3.42 0.33 10.88
CA SER A 67 2.20 0.31 10.08
C SER A 67 2.30 -0.74 8.98
N TYR A 68 1.19 -1.42 8.71
CA TYR A 68 1.07 -2.35 7.60
C TYR A 68 -0.27 -2.17 6.88
N ALA A 69 -0.33 -2.60 5.65
CA ALA A 69 -1.57 -2.84 4.93
C ALA A 69 -1.59 -4.29 4.41
N VAL A 70 -2.70 -4.98 4.64
CA VAL A 70 -2.92 -6.34 4.15
C VAL A 70 -4.12 -6.35 3.22
N TYR A 71 -3.98 -6.97 2.06
CA TYR A 71 -4.99 -7.06 1.02
C TYR A 71 -5.39 -8.50 0.80
N TYR A 72 -6.68 -8.72 0.64
CA TYR A 72 -7.29 -10.01 0.39
C TYR A 72 -7.34 -10.28 -1.11
N PHE A 73 -6.82 -11.41 -1.54
CA PHE A 73 -6.99 -11.93 -2.91
C PHE A 73 -7.92 -13.14 -2.95
N SER A 74 -7.80 -14.02 -1.94
CA SER A 74 -8.66 -15.18 -1.73
C SER A 74 -8.56 -15.60 -0.28
N GLU A 75 -9.34 -16.61 0.13
CA GLU A 75 -9.29 -17.19 1.48
C GLU A 75 -7.90 -17.73 1.84
N THR A 76 -7.11 -18.04 0.84
CA THR A 76 -5.76 -18.64 0.99
C THR A 76 -4.63 -17.75 0.46
N ALA A 77 -4.92 -16.48 0.08
CA ALA A 77 -3.91 -15.61 -0.51
C ALA A 77 -4.09 -14.15 -0.09
N PHE A 78 -3.02 -13.56 0.41
CA PHE A 78 -2.98 -12.18 0.91
C PHE A 78 -1.71 -11.49 0.43
N ARG A 79 -1.74 -10.16 0.35
CA ARG A 79 -0.57 -9.32 0.09
C ARG A 79 -0.39 -8.32 1.21
N PHE A 80 0.82 -8.27 1.75
CA PHE A 80 1.25 -7.23 2.67
C PHE A 80 2.03 -6.16 1.94
N VAL A 81 1.80 -4.92 2.35
CA VAL A 81 2.62 -3.76 2.00
C VAL A 81 3.01 -3.08 3.30
N LEU A 82 4.29 -2.99 3.56
CA LEU A 82 4.82 -2.46 4.82
C LEU A 82 6.17 -1.78 4.62
N PRO A 83 6.58 -0.87 5.52
CA PRO A 83 7.90 -0.26 5.48
C PRO A 83 9.03 -1.30 5.57
N VAL A 84 10.14 -1.05 4.87
CA VAL A 84 11.30 -1.95 4.84
C VAL A 84 11.82 -2.28 6.23
N ASN A 85 11.87 -1.30 7.13
CA ASN A 85 12.34 -1.50 8.50
C ASN A 85 11.42 -2.42 9.34
N ALA A 86 10.14 -2.53 8.96
CA ALA A 86 9.16 -3.40 9.60
C ALA A 86 9.19 -4.85 9.05
N SER A 87 9.75 -5.04 7.86
CA SER A 87 9.70 -6.34 7.18
C SER A 87 10.44 -7.45 7.94
N LEU A 88 11.56 -7.14 8.59
CA LEU A 88 12.33 -8.11 9.38
C LEU A 88 11.56 -8.55 10.63
N GLN A 89 10.85 -7.61 11.28
CA GLN A 89 10.04 -7.92 12.46
C GLN A 89 8.86 -8.83 12.08
N LEU A 90 8.16 -8.52 11.00
CA LEU A 90 7.07 -9.38 10.51
C LEU A 90 7.60 -10.77 10.11
N GLN A 91 8.72 -10.85 9.40
CA GLN A 91 9.33 -12.13 9.02
C GLN A 91 9.75 -12.94 10.25
N ALA A 92 10.30 -12.32 11.28
CA ALA A 92 10.65 -13.00 12.53
C ALA A 92 9.39 -13.58 13.21
N LEU A 93 8.31 -12.79 13.29
CA LEU A 93 7.04 -13.23 13.85
C LEU A 93 6.42 -14.39 13.05
N ILE A 94 6.47 -14.32 11.73
CA ILE A 94 6.01 -15.41 10.87
C ILE A 94 6.85 -16.67 11.10
N ASN A 95 8.17 -16.56 11.09
CA ASN A 95 9.07 -17.69 11.26
C ASN A 95 8.89 -18.41 12.62
N GLU A 96 8.55 -17.66 13.66
CA GLU A 96 8.28 -18.22 14.98
C GLU A 96 7.01 -19.08 15.00
N GLN A 97 6.01 -18.70 14.25
CA GLN A 97 4.67 -19.28 14.32
C GLN A 97 4.36 -20.26 13.16
N GLN A 98 5.02 -20.11 12.01
CA GLN A 98 4.67 -20.83 10.78
C GLN A 98 4.70 -22.37 10.89
N LEU A 99 5.52 -22.94 11.79
CA LEU A 99 5.61 -24.40 11.96
C LEU A 99 4.32 -25.05 12.47
N ARG A 100 3.36 -24.24 12.91
CA ARG A 100 2.07 -24.71 13.45
C ARG A 100 0.92 -24.61 12.47
N TYR A 101 1.16 -23.99 11.30
CA TYR A 101 0.12 -23.66 10.33
C TYR A 101 0.59 -24.06 8.91
N ASP A 102 -0.36 -24.42 8.07
CA ASP A 102 -0.13 -24.64 6.64
C ASP A 102 -0.11 -23.28 5.92
N ILE A 103 1.06 -22.65 5.96
CA ILE A 103 1.30 -21.30 5.40
C ILE A 103 2.64 -21.24 4.68
N ASP A 104 2.69 -20.37 3.69
CA ASP A 104 3.90 -19.99 2.99
C ASP A 104 3.93 -18.48 2.76
N PHE A 105 5.11 -17.87 2.66
CA PHE A 105 5.25 -16.46 2.34
C PHE A 105 6.45 -16.19 1.45
N VAL A 106 6.32 -15.20 0.60
CA VAL A 106 7.36 -14.79 -0.34
C VAL A 106 7.56 -13.29 -0.28
N VAL A 107 8.77 -12.86 0.07
CA VAL A 107 9.20 -11.47 -0.10
C VAL A 107 9.40 -11.21 -1.59
N ARG A 108 8.62 -10.31 -2.16
CA ARG A 108 8.55 -10.03 -3.59
C ARG A 108 9.64 -9.07 -4.02
N THR A 109 10.86 -9.58 -4.18
CA THR A 109 12.02 -8.80 -4.66
C THR A 109 11.95 -8.43 -6.15
N ASP A 110 11.04 -9.07 -6.89
CA ASP A 110 10.74 -8.77 -8.29
C ASP A 110 9.80 -7.58 -8.48
N LEU A 111 9.17 -7.10 -7.38
CA LEU A 111 8.28 -5.95 -7.38
C LEU A 111 8.99 -4.71 -6.83
N ALA A 112 8.61 -3.57 -7.36
CA ALA A 112 9.04 -2.27 -6.86
C ALA A 112 7.85 -1.33 -6.77
N THR A 113 7.99 -0.23 -6.04
CA THR A 113 6.91 0.67 -5.71
C THR A 113 7.24 2.12 -6.11
N PHE A 114 6.21 2.88 -6.41
CA PHE A 114 6.27 4.34 -6.41
C PHE A 114 4.98 4.91 -5.82
N THR A 115 5.10 6.07 -5.20
CA THR A 115 3.97 6.76 -4.59
C THR A 115 3.52 7.92 -5.47
N LEU A 116 2.21 8.05 -5.65
CA LEU A 116 1.55 9.19 -6.27
C LEU A 116 0.70 9.92 -5.25
N LYS A 117 0.76 11.24 -5.30
CA LYS A 117 -0.08 12.14 -4.51
C LYS A 117 -0.44 13.39 -5.29
N GLY A 118 -1.52 14.02 -4.87
CA GLY A 118 -2.07 15.21 -5.53
C GLY A 118 -3.51 14.98 -6.00
N ASP A 119 -4.20 16.07 -6.31
CA ASP A 119 -5.62 16.06 -6.61
C ASP A 119 -6.00 15.17 -7.80
N ASN A 120 -5.11 15.05 -8.78
CA ASN A 120 -5.35 14.27 -10.00
C ASN A 120 -4.87 12.82 -9.91
N ALA A 121 -4.27 12.40 -8.78
CA ALA A 121 -3.66 11.08 -8.67
C ALA A 121 -4.68 9.95 -8.87
N PHE A 122 -5.83 10.02 -8.22
CA PHE A 122 -6.87 9.01 -8.33
C PHE A 122 -7.41 8.87 -9.76
N ASP A 123 -7.79 9.99 -10.38
CA ASP A 123 -8.40 9.97 -11.73
C ASP A 123 -7.38 9.47 -12.77
N THR A 124 -6.12 9.87 -12.65
CA THR A 124 -5.03 9.37 -13.51
C THR A 124 -4.83 7.86 -13.37
N LEU A 125 -4.86 7.33 -12.15
CA LEU A 125 -4.72 5.89 -11.91
C LEU A 125 -5.93 5.10 -12.42
N VAL A 126 -7.15 5.63 -12.22
CA VAL A 126 -8.38 5.03 -12.76
C VAL A 126 -8.30 4.92 -14.28
N GLU A 127 -7.85 5.98 -14.96
CA GLU A 127 -7.70 5.98 -16.41
C GLU A 127 -6.59 5.05 -16.89
N ALA A 128 -5.40 5.14 -16.28
CA ALA A 128 -4.23 4.36 -16.66
C ALA A 128 -4.43 2.85 -16.51
N PHE A 129 -5.05 2.44 -15.41
CA PHE A 129 -5.18 1.03 -15.03
C PHE A 129 -6.60 0.50 -15.12
N LYS A 130 -7.55 1.29 -15.63
CA LYS A 130 -8.96 0.92 -15.78
C LYS A 130 -9.58 0.43 -14.47
N LEU A 131 -9.26 1.12 -13.39
CA LEU A 131 -9.78 0.79 -12.06
C LEU A 131 -11.25 1.18 -11.94
N THR A 132 -11.96 0.57 -11.00
CA THR A 132 -13.35 0.92 -10.69
C THR A 132 -13.40 2.26 -9.94
N PRO A 133 -14.03 3.32 -10.46
CA PRO A 133 -13.92 4.66 -9.86
C PRO A 133 -14.59 4.82 -8.49
N GLY A 134 -15.51 3.94 -8.14
CA GLY A 134 -16.31 4.05 -6.91
C GLY A 134 -15.60 3.60 -5.63
N LEU A 135 -14.45 2.97 -5.74
CA LEU A 135 -13.74 2.40 -4.60
C LEU A 135 -12.84 3.45 -3.97
N ARG A 136 -13.36 4.16 -2.98
CA ARG A 136 -12.61 5.10 -2.13
C ARG A 136 -12.54 4.55 -0.72
N LEU A 137 -11.57 5.03 0.05
CA LEU A 137 -11.46 4.70 1.47
C LEU A 137 -12.75 5.08 2.20
N ALA A 138 -13.40 4.10 2.79
CA ALA A 138 -14.63 4.29 3.54
C ALA A 138 -14.40 4.45 5.05
N ASP A 139 -13.23 4.00 5.55
CA ASP A 139 -12.95 3.87 6.98
C ASP A 139 -11.44 4.05 7.24
N ALA A 140 -11.09 4.51 8.45
CA ALA A 140 -9.70 4.67 8.87
C ALA A 140 -8.90 3.36 8.92
N GLN A 141 -9.57 2.23 9.09
CA GLN A 141 -8.94 0.90 9.13
C GLN A 141 -8.95 0.18 7.78
N LEU A 142 -9.86 0.54 6.89
CA LEU A 142 -9.94 -0.08 5.57
C LEU A 142 -9.09 0.69 4.56
N CYS A 143 -8.45 -0.04 3.67
CA CYS A 143 -7.72 0.51 2.55
C CYS A 143 -8.20 -0.11 1.24
N TYR A 144 -8.07 0.66 0.17
CA TYR A 144 -8.41 0.20 -1.17
C TYR A 144 -7.18 -0.41 -1.84
N GLY A 145 -7.36 -1.55 -2.47
CA GLY A 145 -6.35 -2.14 -3.33
C GLY A 145 -7.00 -2.74 -4.57
N ALA A 146 -6.39 -2.58 -5.73
CA ALA A 146 -6.87 -3.11 -6.98
C ALA A 146 -5.74 -3.67 -7.83
N GLN A 147 -5.98 -4.81 -8.45
CA GLN A 147 -5.09 -5.43 -9.41
C GLN A 147 -5.57 -5.12 -10.83
N SER A 148 -4.65 -4.67 -11.69
CA SER A 148 -4.88 -4.50 -13.11
C SER A 148 -3.70 -5.07 -13.88
N GLY A 149 -3.87 -6.25 -14.45
CA GLY A 149 -2.77 -7.00 -15.07
C GLY A 149 -1.63 -7.24 -14.05
N ASP A 150 -0.43 -6.79 -14.38
CA ASP A 150 0.77 -6.93 -13.54
C ASP A 150 0.96 -5.78 -12.54
N VAL A 151 0.01 -4.84 -12.45
CA VAL A 151 0.09 -3.67 -11.58
C VAL A 151 -0.93 -3.80 -10.45
N PHE A 152 -0.49 -3.55 -9.22
CA PHE A 152 -1.35 -3.43 -8.07
C PHE A 152 -1.29 -1.99 -7.54
N VAL A 153 -2.45 -1.40 -7.31
CA VAL A 153 -2.58 -0.05 -6.78
C VAL A 153 -3.25 -0.11 -5.41
N THR A 154 -2.68 0.58 -4.45
CA THR A 154 -3.24 0.67 -3.10
C THR A 154 -3.38 2.13 -2.67
N ALA A 155 -4.52 2.48 -2.10
CA ALA A 155 -4.75 3.77 -1.50
C ALA A 155 -4.30 3.76 -0.03
N VAL A 156 -3.53 4.75 0.36
CA VAL A 156 -3.09 4.95 1.74
C VAL A 156 -3.36 6.40 2.13
N ASP A 157 -3.82 6.62 3.37
CA ASP A 157 -3.90 7.95 3.94
C ASP A 157 -2.68 8.20 4.80
N GLN A 158 -2.01 9.29 4.53
CA GLN A 158 -0.90 9.75 5.33
C GLN A 158 -1.09 11.24 5.64
N ASN A 159 -1.15 11.59 6.92
CA ASN A 159 -1.33 12.97 7.37
C ASN A 159 -2.58 13.68 6.81
N ASN A 160 -3.71 12.97 6.67
CA ASN A 160 -4.97 13.42 6.05
C ASN A 160 -4.87 13.72 4.54
N GLU A 161 -3.79 13.29 3.89
CA GLU A 161 -3.66 13.35 2.43
C GLU A 161 -3.79 11.95 1.84
N GLN A 162 -4.65 11.81 0.84
CA GLN A 162 -4.77 10.56 0.10
C GLN A 162 -3.54 10.37 -0.79
N GLN A 163 -2.88 9.24 -0.63
CA GLN A 163 -1.75 8.82 -1.44
C GLN A 163 -2.03 7.45 -2.05
N PHE A 164 -1.35 7.17 -3.14
CA PHE A 164 -1.47 5.89 -3.82
C PHE A 164 -0.09 5.27 -4.00
N ILE A 165 0.06 4.02 -3.60
CA ILE A 165 1.25 3.24 -3.90
C ILE A 165 0.94 2.37 -5.11
N VAL A 166 1.73 2.49 -6.15
CA VAL A 166 1.69 1.65 -7.33
C VAL A 166 2.79 0.61 -7.20
N ILE A 167 2.43 -0.65 -7.31
CA ILE A 167 3.32 -1.80 -7.20
C ILE A 167 3.35 -2.50 -8.55
N ALA A 168 4.52 -2.63 -9.13
CA ALA A 168 4.71 -3.26 -10.43
C ALA A 168 6.02 -4.04 -10.47
N LYS A 169 6.20 -4.88 -11.50
CA LYS A 169 7.49 -5.53 -11.73
C LYS A 169 8.57 -4.48 -11.93
N THR A 170 9.73 -4.69 -11.33
CA THR A 170 10.89 -3.80 -11.46
C THR A 170 11.20 -3.50 -12.92
N SER A 171 11.06 -4.50 -13.81
CA SER A 171 11.29 -4.35 -15.25
C SER A 171 10.30 -3.42 -15.98
N THR A 172 9.16 -3.11 -15.39
CA THR A 172 8.11 -2.27 -16.00
C THR A 172 7.90 -0.95 -15.24
N LEU A 173 8.53 -0.79 -14.09
CA LEU A 173 8.33 0.35 -13.21
C LEU A 173 8.66 1.67 -13.89
N ASP A 174 9.82 1.75 -14.57
CA ASP A 174 10.26 2.95 -15.26
C ASP A 174 9.27 3.41 -16.33
N LYS A 175 8.66 2.46 -17.04
CA LYS A 175 7.62 2.76 -18.03
C LYS A 175 6.42 3.45 -17.39
N TRP A 176 5.98 2.94 -16.22
CA TRP A 176 4.85 3.53 -15.52
C TRP A 176 5.19 4.88 -14.91
N GLN A 177 6.39 5.05 -14.39
CA GLN A 177 6.86 6.35 -13.90
C GLN A 177 6.90 7.39 -15.03
N GLN A 178 7.45 7.03 -16.19
CA GLN A 178 7.46 7.91 -17.37
C GLN A 178 6.03 8.28 -17.82
N TYR A 179 5.11 7.32 -17.83
CA TYR A 179 3.71 7.59 -18.14
C TYR A 179 3.12 8.62 -17.16
N MET A 180 3.32 8.45 -15.85
CA MET A 180 2.81 9.39 -14.85
C MET A 180 3.43 10.79 -14.99
N GLN A 181 4.71 10.88 -15.35
CA GLN A 181 5.36 12.17 -15.66
C GLN A 181 4.70 12.85 -16.86
N GLN A 182 4.34 12.11 -17.90
CA GLN A 182 3.60 12.63 -19.06
C GLN A 182 2.20 13.12 -18.68
N GLN A 183 1.62 12.58 -17.62
CA GLN A 183 0.34 13.03 -17.06
C GLN A 183 0.50 14.23 -16.10
N GLY A 184 1.70 14.82 -15.97
CA GLY A 184 1.94 16.03 -15.21
C GLY A 184 2.40 15.79 -13.76
N PHE A 185 2.81 14.58 -13.40
CA PHE A 185 3.40 14.32 -12.09
C PHE A 185 4.89 14.65 -12.08
N SER A 186 5.31 15.47 -11.12
CA SER A 186 6.72 15.83 -10.93
C SER A 186 7.44 14.81 -10.05
N VAL A 187 8.61 14.37 -10.46
CA VAL A 187 9.43 13.48 -9.65
C VAL A 187 9.97 14.23 -8.44
N THR A 188 9.65 13.77 -7.26
CA THR A 188 10.24 14.24 -6.01
C THR A 188 11.24 13.20 -5.52
N ASN A 189 12.50 13.56 -5.46
CA ASN A 189 13.51 12.72 -4.80
C ASN A 189 13.43 12.97 -3.31
N THR A 190 13.04 11.95 -2.54
CA THR A 190 13.25 11.99 -1.10
C THR A 190 14.73 11.70 -0.88
N GLN A 191 15.51 12.73 -0.57
CA GLN A 191 16.80 12.48 0.06
C GLN A 191 16.49 11.83 1.40
N ALA A 192 16.98 10.62 1.61
CA ALA A 192 16.98 9.99 2.93
C ALA A 192 17.72 10.94 3.88
N ALA A 193 17.00 11.39 4.90
CA ALA A 193 17.57 12.16 6.00
C ALA A 193 18.27 11.19 6.98
#